data_c1eda6a97ed896de1ef3b1d3efbb7cf6
#
_entry.id   c1eda6a97ed896de1ef3b1d3efbb7cf6
#
_cell.length_a   1.000
_cell.length_b   1.000
_cell.length_c   1.000
_cell.angle_alpha   90.00
_cell.angle_beta   90.00
_cell.angle_gamma   90.00
#
_symmetry.space_group_name_H-M   'P 1'
#
loop_
_entity.id
_entity.type
_entity.pdbx_description
1 polymer ?
#
loop_
_entity_poly.entity_id
_entity_poly.type
_entity_poly.pdbx_seq_one_letter_code
_entity_poly.pdbx_strand_id
1 'polypeptide(L)'
;MNGTVLRRPGRWLTWGATAAEVDATLPGDEFLADPDIVSTRAVTVDAPPEAVWPWLVQMGSGRGGAYTYDWIENLFGLDMHSADRILPQFQQLAGGDELPLGRNGPAMRVEILDPRRTLVFRSADGAWVWGFHLRRYGAGTRLISRNRISLAGRPGPGRAAYRMVMEPGSLVMERRMLLGIKQRAERTS
;
A
#
# COMPACT_ATOMS: atom_id res chain seq x y z
N MET A 1 -23.07 -6.21 26.80
CA MET A 1 -22.02 -6.90 26.02
C MET A 1 -22.50 -6.96 24.58
N ASN A 2 -22.24 -5.92 23.78
CA ASN A 2 -22.64 -5.88 22.37
C ASN A 2 -21.47 -6.39 21.55
N GLY A 3 -21.52 -7.68 21.19
CA GLY A 3 -20.59 -8.26 20.25
C GLY A 3 -20.83 -7.68 18.86
N THR A 4 -20.01 -6.71 18.46
CA THR A 4 -19.95 -6.26 17.08
C THR A 4 -19.48 -7.43 16.24
N VAL A 5 -20.39 -8.06 15.52
CA VAL A 5 -20.07 -9.08 14.51
C VAL A 5 -19.29 -8.37 13.43
N LEU A 6 -17.96 -8.45 13.48
CA LEU A 6 -17.08 -7.98 12.42
C LEU A 6 -17.43 -8.79 11.17
N ARG A 7 -18.15 -8.17 10.24
CA ARG A 7 -18.37 -8.73 8.91
C ARG A 7 -16.99 -9.04 8.33
N ARG A 8 -16.74 -10.30 7.99
CA ARG A 8 -15.51 -10.69 7.30
C ARG A 8 -15.35 -9.81 6.06
N PRO A 9 -14.22 -9.12 5.89
CA PRO A 9 -14.00 -8.29 4.72
C PRO A 9 -14.11 -9.13 3.44
N GLY A 10 -14.72 -8.55 2.41
CA GLY A 10 -14.89 -9.23 1.13
C GLY A 10 -13.53 -9.67 0.55
N ARG A 11 -13.53 -10.74 -0.27
CA ARG A 11 -12.31 -11.29 -0.91
C ARG A 11 -11.49 -10.24 -1.69
N TRP A 12 -12.12 -9.15 -2.09
CA TRP A 12 -11.49 -8.01 -2.75
C TRP A 12 -10.50 -7.25 -1.84
N LEU A 13 -10.79 -7.23 -0.55
CA LEU A 13 -10.00 -6.52 0.45
C LEU A 13 -8.90 -7.37 1.08
N THR A 14 -8.91 -8.69 0.84
CA THR A 14 -8.00 -9.64 1.51
C THR A 14 -7.23 -10.55 0.54
N TRP A 15 -7.05 -10.10 -0.70
CA TRP A 15 -6.36 -10.90 -1.71
C TRP A 15 -4.96 -11.31 -1.27
N GLY A 16 -4.71 -12.64 -1.31
CA GLY A 16 -3.43 -13.23 -0.99
C GLY A 16 -3.06 -13.22 0.50
N ALA A 17 -3.81 -12.51 1.37
CA ALA A 17 -3.56 -12.50 2.80
C ALA A 17 -4.21 -13.70 3.50
N THR A 18 -3.58 -14.21 4.54
CA THR A 18 -4.13 -15.20 5.45
C THR A 18 -5.09 -14.54 6.45
N ALA A 19 -5.96 -15.32 7.09
CA ALA A 19 -6.85 -14.81 8.15
C ALA A 19 -6.04 -14.16 9.30
N ALA A 20 -4.93 -14.78 9.70
CA ALA A 20 -4.07 -14.26 10.75
C ALA A 20 -3.43 -12.90 10.37
N GLU A 21 -3.10 -12.68 9.09
CA GLU A 21 -2.58 -11.40 8.62
C GLU A 21 -3.66 -10.32 8.55
N VAL A 22 -4.89 -10.71 8.24
CA VAL A 22 -6.06 -9.80 8.23
C VAL A 22 -6.39 -9.33 9.65
N ASP A 23 -6.38 -10.26 10.62
CA ASP A 23 -6.77 -10.01 12.00
C ASP A 23 -5.62 -9.39 12.84
N ALA A 24 -4.39 -9.43 12.33
CA ALA A 24 -3.24 -8.88 13.05
C ALA A 24 -3.30 -7.35 13.15
N THR A 25 -2.92 -6.82 14.31
CA THR A 25 -2.57 -5.41 14.45
C THR A 25 -1.18 -5.19 13.86
N LEU A 26 -1.08 -4.23 12.95
CA LEU A 26 0.16 -3.88 12.25
C LEU A 26 0.60 -2.46 12.63
N PRO A 27 1.92 -2.18 12.65
CA PRO A 27 2.41 -0.81 12.84
C PRO A 27 1.74 0.17 11.86
N GLY A 28 1.26 1.30 12.38
CA GLY A 28 0.51 2.30 11.60
C GLY A 28 -1.01 2.17 11.70
N ASP A 29 -1.55 1.05 12.20
CA ASP A 29 -3.00 0.90 12.41
C ASP A 29 -3.52 1.95 13.41
N GLU A 30 -2.70 2.39 14.35
CA GLU A 30 -2.98 3.40 15.35
C GLU A 30 -3.23 4.81 14.77
N PHE A 31 -2.69 5.13 13.60
CA PHE A 31 -2.88 6.44 12.97
C PHE A 31 -4.30 6.66 12.43
N LEU A 32 -5.08 5.59 12.28
CA LEU A 32 -6.49 5.64 11.92
C LEU A 32 -7.21 4.46 12.58
N ALA A 33 -7.58 4.63 13.87
CA ALA A 33 -8.14 3.57 14.69
C ALA A 33 -9.50 3.05 14.18
N ASP A 34 -10.37 3.96 13.71
CA ASP A 34 -11.74 3.65 13.26
C ASP A 34 -11.92 3.90 11.74
N PRO A 35 -11.34 3.07 10.86
CA PRO A 35 -11.50 3.21 9.43
C PRO A 35 -12.86 2.69 8.95
N ASP A 36 -13.40 3.29 7.90
CA ASP A 36 -14.56 2.77 7.18
C ASP A 36 -14.22 1.57 6.30
N ILE A 37 -12.96 1.50 5.82
CA ILE A 37 -12.44 0.44 4.94
C ILE A 37 -11.07 0.00 5.45
N VAL A 38 -10.89 -1.31 5.61
CA VAL A 38 -9.59 -1.95 5.83
C VAL A 38 -9.34 -2.94 4.72
N SER A 39 -8.22 -2.81 4.02
CA SER A 39 -7.75 -3.87 3.12
C SER A 39 -6.39 -4.39 3.56
N THR A 40 -6.23 -5.72 3.50
CA THR A 40 -4.97 -6.40 3.78
C THR A 40 -4.69 -7.33 2.62
N ARG A 41 -3.67 -7.03 1.84
CA ARG A 41 -3.27 -7.84 0.69
C ARG A 41 -1.83 -8.29 0.87
N ALA A 42 -1.51 -9.47 0.37
CA ALA A 42 -0.17 -9.99 0.58
C ALA A 42 0.31 -10.87 -0.57
N VAL A 43 1.63 -10.94 -0.72
CA VAL A 43 2.32 -11.81 -1.67
C VAL A 43 3.59 -12.38 -1.04
N THR A 44 3.91 -13.62 -1.38
CA THR A 44 5.21 -14.20 -1.05
C THR A 44 6.18 -13.88 -2.20
N VAL A 45 7.33 -13.33 -1.85
CA VAL A 45 8.41 -12.95 -2.75
C VAL A 45 9.59 -13.89 -2.48
N ASP A 46 10.10 -14.54 -3.51
CA ASP A 46 11.24 -15.49 -3.42
C ASP A 46 12.58 -14.73 -3.45
N ALA A 47 12.64 -13.68 -2.65
CA ALA A 47 13.82 -12.83 -2.45
C ALA A 47 13.84 -12.29 -1.02
N PRO A 48 15.02 -12.02 -0.44
CA PRO A 48 15.13 -11.52 0.94
C PRO A 48 14.60 -10.08 1.05
N PRO A 49 14.23 -9.61 2.28
CA PRO A 49 13.73 -8.25 2.49
C PRO A 49 14.64 -7.15 1.95
N GLU A 50 15.94 -7.41 1.93
CA GLU A 50 16.98 -6.52 1.40
C GLU A 50 16.82 -6.26 -0.11
N ALA A 51 16.31 -7.23 -0.86
CA ALA A 51 16.01 -7.09 -2.29
C ALA A 51 14.64 -6.46 -2.57
N VAL A 52 13.69 -6.60 -1.65
CA VAL A 52 12.33 -6.02 -1.77
C VAL A 52 12.32 -4.53 -1.38
N TRP A 53 13.04 -4.18 -0.31
CA TRP A 53 13.02 -2.85 0.30
C TRP A 53 13.32 -1.69 -0.66
N PRO A 54 14.35 -1.77 -1.50
CA PRO A 54 14.68 -0.68 -2.44
C PRO A 54 13.53 -0.32 -3.37
N TRP A 55 12.70 -1.29 -3.76
CA TRP A 55 11.53 -1.04 -4.60
C TRP A 55 10.41 -0.30 -3.88
N LEU A 56 10.25 -0.52 -2.57
CA LEU A 56 9.27 0.19 -1.75
C LEU A 56 9.66 1.65 -1.53
N VAL A 57 10.92 1.91 -1.17
CA VAL A 57 11.36 3.28 -0.84
C VAL A 57 11.42 4.21 -2.05
N GLN A 58 11.57 3.68 -3.25
CA GLN A 58 11.58 4.51 -4.46
C GLN A 58 10.19 4.73 -5.08
N MET A 59 9.11 4.14 -4.55
CA MET A 59 7.76 4.33 -5.08
C MET A 59 7.34 5.79 -5.09
N GLY A 60 6.41 6.13 -5.99
CA GLY A 60 5.77 7.42 -6.05
C GLY A 60 5.85 8.10 -7.42
N SER A 61 5.00 9.13 -7.60
CA SER A 61 4.97 9.99 -8.79
C SER A 61 6.28 10.78 -8.90
N GLY A 62 6.84 10.85 -10.11
CA GLY A 62 8.14 11.47 -10.35
C GLY A 62 9.34 10.72 -9.73
N ARG A 63 9.12 9.50 -9.22
CA ARG A 63 10.11 8.61 -8.62
C ARG A 63 10.15 7.28 -9.38
N GLY A 64 10.04 6.14 -8.68
CA GLY A 64 10.03 4.82 -9.28
C GLY A 64 8.66 4.32 -9.74
N GLY A 65 7.63 5.17 -9.72
CA GLY A 65 6.25 4.78 -10.05
C GLY A 65 5.62 3.90 -9.00
N ALA A 66 4.52 3.24 -9.34
CA ALA A 66 3.80 2.34 -8.43
C ALA A 66 3.80 0.87 -8.89
N TYR A 67 4.50 0.54 -9.97
CA TYR A 67 4.61 -0.81 -10.54
C TYR A 67 3.27 -1.42 -10.95
N THR A 68 2.32 -0.57 -11.32
CA THR A 68 0.95 -0.92 -11.70
C THR A 68 0.74 -0.79 -13.21
N TYR A 69 -0.39 -0.25 -13.60
CA TYR A 69 -0.71 0.09 -14.99
C TYR A 69 -0.49 1.59 -15.21
N ASP A 70 0.75 1.99 -15.54
CA ASP A 70 1.14 3.40 -15.70
C ASP A 70 0.18 4.17 -16.61
N TRP A 71 -0.36 3.53 -17.67
CA TRP A 71 -1.29 4.17 -18.60
C TRP A 71 -2.64 4.52 -17.93
N ILE A 72 -3.14 3.69 -16.98
CA ILE A 72 -4.35 3.98 -16.22
C ILE A 72 -4.08 5.15 -15.27
N GLU A 73 -2.96 5.09 -14.55
CA GLU A 73 -2.58 6.12 -13.58
C GLU A 73 -2.35 7.46 -14.28
N ASN A 74 -1.73 7.45 -15.47
CA ASN A 74 -1.47 8.65 -16.24
C ASN A 74 -2.75 9.23 -16.89
N LEU A 75 -3.77 8.41 -17.14
CA LEU A 75 -5.10 8.89 -17.54
C LEU A 75 -5.73 9.77 -16.43
N PHE A 76 -5.41 9.50 -15.17
CA PHE A 76 -5.82 10.31 -14.02
C PHE A 76 -4.82 11.41 -13.66
N GLY A 77 -3.79 11.66 -14.49
CA GLY A 77 -2.81 12.71 -14.28
C GLY A 77 -1.79 12.43 -13.17
N LEU A 78 -1.57 11.17 -12.81
CA LEU A 78 -0.71 10.79 -11.70
C LEU A 78 0.79 10.80 -12.07
N ASP A 79 1.15 10.95 -13.34
CA ASP A 79 2.54 11.02 -13.85
C ASP A 79 3.41 9.86 -13.31
N MET A 80 2.87 8.64 -13.45
CA MET A 80 3.53 7.43 -12.99
C MET A 80 4.33 6.78 -14.11
N HIS A 81 5.60 6.47 -13.82
CA HIS A 81 6.50 5.76 -14.69
C HIS A 81 7.23 4.69 -13.89
N SER A 82 6.78 3.44 -14.04
CA SER A 82 7.31 2.31 -13.27
C SER A 82 8.73 1.99 -13.69
N ALA A 83 9.68 2.19 -12.79
CA ALA A 83 11.09 1.90 -13.00
C ALA A 83 11.35 0.39 -13.06
N ASP A 84 12.29 -0.01 -13.94
CA ASP A 84 12.76 -1.39 -14.06
C ASP A 84 14.10 -1.66 -13.37
N ARG A 85 14.64 -0.64 -12.71
CA ARG A 85 15.91 -0.70 -11.95
C ARG A 85 15.79 0.09 -10.65
N ILE A 86 16.68 -0.19 -9.71
CA ILE A 86 16.85 0.63 -8.51
C ILE A 86 17.44 1.99 -8.92
N LEU A 87 16.80 3.04 -8.41
CA LEU A 87 17.16 4.44 -8.66
C LEU A 87 17.87 4.98 -7.42
N PRO A 88 19.22 5.15 -7.45
CA PRO A 88 20.00 5.53 -6.27
C PRO A 88 19.54 6.83 -5.60
N GLN A 89 19.09 7.80 -6.41
CA GLN A 89 18.62 9.10 -5.94
C GLN A 89 17.36 9.04 -5.08
N PHE A 90 16.63 7.91 -5.09
CA PHE A 90 15.40 7.72 -4.30
C PHE A 90 15.55 6.72 -3.16
N GLN A 91 16.78 6.29 -2.85
CA GLN A 91 17.02 5.32 -1.78
C GLN A 91 17.18 5.95 -0.39
N GLN A 92 17.23 7.28 -0.30
CA GLN A 92 17.42 8.02 0.96
C GLN A 92 16.08 8.59 1.46
N LEU A 93 15.03 7.75 1.51
CA LEU A 93 13.76 8.13 2.10
C LEU A 93 13.94 8.32 3.61
N ALA A 94 13.31 9.35 4.17
CA ALA A 94 13.36 9.66 5.60
C ALA A 94 11.94 9.75 6.20
N GLY A 95 11.85 9.55 7.51
CA GLY A 95 10.62 9.83 8.24
C GLY A 95 10.24 11.30 8.10
N GLY A 96 8.98 11.57 7.80
CA GLY A 96 8.47 12.91 7.55
C GLY A 96 8.54 13.38 6.10
N ASP A 97 9.22 12.66 5.20
CA ASP A 97 9.20 12.98 3.77
C ASP A 97 7.79 12.91 3.21
N GLU A 98 7.49 13.80 2.29
CA GLU A 98 6.21 13.84 1.58
C GLU A 98 6.38 13.35 0.15
N LEU A 99 5.54 12.36 -0.20
CA LEU A 99 5.50 11.78 -1.55
C LEU A 99 4.19 12.17 -2.23
N PRO A 100 4.27 12.95 -3.33
CA PRO A 100 3.07 13.34 -4.05
C PRO A 100 2.42 12.13 -4.74
N LEU A 101 1.11 12.05 -4.68
CA LEU A 101 0.30 11.11 -5.46
C LEU A 101 -0.14 11.75 -6.79
N GLY A 102 0.84 12.11 -7.63
CA GLY A 102 0.61 12.82 -8.89
C GLY A 102 0.97 14.30 -8.81
N ARG A 103 1.01 14.99 -9.98
CA ARG A 103 1.47 16.40 -10.11
C ARG A 103 0.73 17.39 -9.21
N ASN A 104 -0.58 17.19 -9.01
CA ASN A 104 -1.44 18.07 -8.22
C ASN A 104 -2.24 17.27 -7.19
N GLY A 105 -1.84 16.03 -6.92
CA GLY A 105 -2.50 15.14 -5.97
C GLY A 105 -2.13 15.44 -4.52
N PRO A 106 -2.87 14.86 -3.57
CA PRO A 106 -2.48 14.92 -2.17
C PRO A 106 -1.12 14.23 -1.96
N ALA A 107 -0.37 14.74 -1.00
CA ALA A 107 0.86 14.09 -0.59
C ALA A 107 0.61 13.02 0.48
N MET A 108 1.43 11.98 0.45
CA MET A 108 1.51 10.98 1.50
C MET A 108 2.80 11.21 2.30
N ARG A 109 2.68 11.42 3.60
CA ARG A 109 3.81 11.59 4.50
C ARG A 109 4.29 10.25 5.03
N VAL A 110 5.60 10.07 5.11
CA VAL A 110 6.23 8.91 5.74
C VAL A 110 6.10 9.03 7.26
N GLU A 111 5.29 8.18 7.87
CA GLU A 111 5.08 8.18 9.34
C GLU A 111 5.95 7.13 10.04
N ILE A 112 6.14 5.95 9.42
CA ILE A 112 7.03 4.91 9.95
C ILE A 112 7.99 4.50 8.84
N LEU A 113 9.27 4.52 9.16
CA LEU A 113 10.35 4.01 8.32
C LEU A 113 11.25 3.10 9.19
N ASP A 114 10.94 1.80 9.20
CA ASP A 114 11.79 0.76 9.79
C ASP A 114 12.38 -0.06 8.65
N PRO A 115 13.67 0.17 8.30
CA PRO A 115 14.28 -0.39 7.11
C PRO A 115 14.15 -1.92 7.03
N ARG A 116 13.68 -2.40 5.86
CA ARG A 116 13.50 -3.82 5.54
C ARG A 116 12.42 -4.52 6.37
N ARG A 117 11.61 -3.75 7.13
CA ARG A 117 10.51 -4.26 7.95
C ARG A 117 9.20 -3.56 7.71
N THR A 118 9.19 -2.22 7.82
CA THR A 118 7.93 -1.48 7.81
C THR A 118 8.11 -0.11 7.16
N LEU A 119 7.19 0.21 6.23
CA LEU A 119 7.07 1.53 5.64
C LEU A 119 5.59 1.92 5.71
N VAL A 120 5.27 3.01 6.41
CA VAL A 120 3.90 3.49 6.55
C VAL A 120 3.80 4.93 6.10
N PHE A 121 2.81 5.17 5.27
CA PHE A 121 2.43 6.48 4.78
C PHE A 121 1.08 6.91 5.35
N ARG A 122 0.89 8.21 5.50
CA ARG A 122 -0.38 8.82 5.90
C ARG A 122 -0.68 10.02 5.02
N SER A 123 -1.93 10.17 4.57
CA SER A 123 -2.38 11.37 3.85
C SER A 123 -2.42 12.59 4.76
N ALA A 124 -2.22 13.78 4.19
CA ALA A 124 -2.18 15.05 4.95
C ALA A 124 -3.48 15.32 5.72
N ASP A 125 -4.64 14.88 5.21
CA ASP A 125 -5.93 14.97 5.89
C ASP A 125 -6.16 13.88 6.95
N GLY A 126 -5.21 12.92 7.07
CA GLY A 126 -5.29 11.79 7.99
C GLY A 126 -6.34 10.73 7.62
N ALA A 127 -7.02 10.88 6.50
CA ALA A 127 -8.11 9.99 6.10
C ALA A 127 -7.63 8.67 5.45
N TRP A 128 -6.36 8.57 5.13
CA TRP A 128 -5.77 7.37 4.54
C TRP A 128 -4.43 7.04 5.19
N VAL A 129 -4.29 5.79 5.63
CA VAL A 129 -3.02 5.19 6.09
C VAL A 129 -2.72 4.01 5.20
N TRP A 130 -1.48 3.94 4.69
CA TRP A 130 -1.02 2.87 3.81
C TRP A 130 0.30 2.31 4.32
N GLY A 131 0.29 1.05 4.75
CA GLY A 131 1.45 0.36 5.31
C GLY A 131 1.92 -0.79 4.44
N PHE A 132 3.25 -0.92 4.34
CA PHE A 132 3.94 -2.08 3.78
C PHE A 132 4.74 -2.75 4.89
N HIS A 133 4.53 -4.06 5.07
CA HIS A 133 5.19 -4.83 6.12
C HIS A 133 5.90 -6.02 5.50
N LEU A 134 7.18 -6.15 5.77
CA LEU A 134 8.02 -7.25 5.30
C LEU A 134 8.31 -8.18 6.46
N ARG A 135 8.04 -9.45 6.27
CA ARG A 135 8.37 -10.52 7.22
C ARG A 135 9.19 -11.58 6.52
N ARG A 136 10.25 -12.06 7.14
CA ARG A 136 10.96 -13.22 6.59
C ARG A 136 10.03 -14.42 6.52
N TYR A 137 10.06 -15.12 5.38
CA TYR A 137 9.25 -16.31 5.13
C TYR A 137 10.12 -17.35 4.42
N GLY A 138 10.64 -18.29 5.19
CA GLY A 138 11.69 -19.18 4.69
C GLY A 138 12.93 -18.40 4.24
N ALA A 139 13.40 -18.64 3.02
CA ALA A 139 14.48 -17.88 2.39
C ALA A 139 14.00 -16.55 1.77
N GLY A 140 12.69 -16.36 1.62
CA GLY A 140 12.09 -15.20 0.98
C GLY A 140 11.46 -14.21 1.95
N THR A 141 10.53 -13.44 1.42
CA THR A 141 9.82 -12.36 2.10
C THR A 141 8.31 -12.49 1.93
N ARG A 142 7.59 -12.35 3.01
CA ARG A 142 6.16 -12.08 2.99
C ARG A 142 5.94 -10.58 2.98
N LEU A 143 5.46 -10.03 1.87
CA LEU A 143 5.12 -8.62 1.69
C LEU A 143 3.61 -8.46 1.90
N ILE A 144 3.26 -7.69 2.94
CA ILE A 144 1.87 -7.37 3.31
C ILE A 144 1.65 -5.89 3.06
N SER A 145 0.58 -5.56 2.34
CA SER A 145 0.08 -4.20 2.17
C SER A 145 -1.21 -4.03 2.94
N ARG A 146 -1.26 -3.02 3.82
CA ARG A 146 -2.41 -2.67 4.64
C ARG A 146 -2.86 -1.25 4.31
N ASN A 147 -4.13 -1.09 3.92
CA ASN A 147 -4.77 0.22 3.80
C ASN A 147 -5.88 0.36 4.83
N ARG A 148 -5.94 1.56 5.42
CA ARG A 148 -7.03 1.99 6.30
C ARG A 148 -7.53 3.33 5.77
N ILE A 149 -8.81 3.42 5.48
CA ILE A 149 -9.42 4.59 4.83
C ILE A 149 -10.65 5.01 5.60
N SER A 150 -10.72 6.31 5.93
CA SER A 150 -11.92 6.96 6.45
C SER A 150 -12.72 7.59 5.32
N LEU A 151 -14.01 7.42 5.37
CA LEU A 151 -14.98 8.11 4.50
C LEU A 151 -15.72 9.21 5.26
N ALA A 152 -15.17 9.67 6.38
CA ALA A 152 -15.72 10.78 7.14
C ALA A 152 -15.90 12.01 6.23
N GLY A 153 -17.02 12.73 6.41
CA GLY A 153 -17.36 13.88 5.56
C GLY A 153 -18.01 13.54 4.21
N ARG A 154 -18.03 12.27 3.79
CA ARG A 154 -18.76 11.89 2.57
C ARG A 154 -20.22 11.57 2.88
N PRO A 155 -21.20 12.10 2.09
CA PRO A 155 -22.62 11.74 2.26
C PRO A 155 -22.85 10.26 1.97
N GLY A 156 -23.92 9.68 2.53
CA GLY A 156 -24.23 8.25 2.41
C GLY A 156 -24.17 7.67 0.98
N PRO A 157 -24.82 8.29 -0.02
CA PRO A 157 -24.72 7.85 -1.42
C PRO A 157 -23.29 7.89 -1.96
N GLY A 158 -22.49 8.90 -1.59
CA GLY A 158 -21.08 9.02 -1.96
C GLY A 158 -20.21 7.94 -1.33
N ARG A 159 -20.51 7.50 -0.09
CA ARG A 159 -19.85 6.36 0.57
C ARG A 159 -20.13 5.05 -0.16
N ALA A 160 -21.37 4.81 -0.55
CA ALA A 160 -21.76 3.61 -1.29
C ALA A 160 -21.09 3.56 -2.68
N ALA A 161 -21.13 4.67 -3.41
CA ALA A 161 -20.48 4.79 -4.72
C ALA A 161 -18.96 4.59 -4.61
N TYR A 162 -18.32 5.20 -3.61
CA TYR A 162 -16.88 5.01 -3.36
C TYR A 162 -16.55 3.53 -3.14
N ARG A 163 -17.28 2.85 -2.27
CA ARG A 163 -17.07 1.41 -2.03
C ARG A 163 -17.26 0.57 -3.28
N MET A 164 -18.32 0.84 -4.04
CA MET A 164 -18.65 0.06 -5.24
C MET A 164 -17.57 0.17 -6.33
N VAL A 165 -16.93 1.31 -6.48
CA VAL A 165 -15.91 1.55 -7.53
C VAL A 165 -14.49 1.31 -7.00
N MET A 166 -14.19 1.84 -5.82
CA MET A 166 -12.81 1.85 -5.31
C MET A 166 -12.38 0.50 -4.73
N GLU A 167 -13.29 -0.28 -4.14
CA GLU A 167 -12.89 -1.59 -3.61
C GLU A 167 -12.40 -2.54 -4.72
N PRO A 168 -13.14 -2.79 -5.82
CA PRO A 168 -12.63 -3.64 -6.90
C PRO A 168 -11.47 -2.99 -7.66
N GLY A 169 -11.52 -1.67 -7.92
CA GLY A 169 -10.46 -0.94 -8.60
C GLY A 169 -9.14 -1.00 -7.82
N SER A 170 -9.20 -0.79 -6.50
CA SER A 170 -8.02 -0.89 -5.65
C SER A 170 -7.42 -2.30 -5.64
N LEU A 171 -8.24 -3.36 -5.74
CA LEU A 171 -7.72 -4.72 -5.85
C LEU A 171 -6.88 -4.89 -7.12
N VAL A 172 -7.40 -4.44 -8.27
CA VAL A 172 -6.70 -4.60 -9.55
C VAL A 172 -5.35 -3.88 -9.53
N MET A 173 -5.34 -2.64 -9.07
CA MET A 173 -4.13 -1.81 -9.02
C MET A 173 -3.12 -2.35 -7.98
N GLU A 174 -3.55 -2.60 -6.76
CA GLU A 174 -2.67 -3.04 -5.69
C GLU A 174 -2.15 -4.46 -5.90
N ARG A 175 -2.98 -5.36 -6.45
CA ARG A 175 -2.53 -6.68 -6.87
C ARG A 175 -1.42 -6.57 -7.91
N ARG A 176 -1.58 -5.72 -8.92
CA ARG A 176 -0.58 -5.50 -9.96
C ARG A 176 0.70 -4.92 -9.37
N MET A 177 0.59 -3.96 -8.46
CA MET A 177 1.71 -3.37 -7.74
C MET A 177 2.50 -4.43 -6.97
N LEU A 178 1.84 -5.21 -6.12
CA LEU A 178 2.50 -6.27 -5.32
C LEU A 178 3.20 -7.30 -6.21
N LEU A 179 2.57 -7.72 -7.31
CA LEU A 179 3.19 -8.63 -8.28
C LEU A 179 4.34 -7.95 -9.05
N GLY A 180 4.23 -6.65 -9.33
CA GLY A 180 5.28 -5.86 -9.96
C GLY A 180 6.53 -5.73 -9.08
N ILE A 181 6.35 -5.51 -7.78
CA ILE A 181 7.43 -5.51 -6.79
C ILE A 181 8.06 -6.90 -6.69
N LYS A 182 7.23 -7.96 -6.55
CA LYS A 182 7.71 -9.36 -6.52
C LYS A 182 8.60 -9.64 -7.72
N GLN A 183 8.11 -9.42 -8.92
CA GLN A 183 8.84 -9.71 -10.16
C GLN A 183 10.20 -8.99 -10.23
N ARG A 184 10.26 -7.74 -9.76
CA ARG A 184 11.48 -6.93 -9.78
C ARG A 184 12.49 -7.39 -8.74
N ALA A 185 12.02 -7.62 -7.51
CA ALA A 185 12.88 -8.08 -6.42
C ALA A 185 13.51 -9.46 -6.73
N GLU A 186 12.74 -10.37 -7.31
CA GLU A 186 13.22 -11.72 -7.67
C GLU A 186 14.19 -11.72 -8.84
N ARG A 187 14.19 -10.69 -9.70
CA ARG A 187 15.18 -10.56 -10.78
C ARG A 187 16.51 -9.98 -10.31
N THR A 188 16.53 -9.33 -9.17
CA THR A 188 17.71 -8.61 -8.65
C THR A 188 18.35 -9.30 -7.44
N SER A 189 17.81 -10.45 -7.01
CA SER A 189 18.31 -11.27 -5.89
C SER A 189 19.31 -12.33 -6.34
#